data_94547bd45fcdd168eeb2cd0e3ee5679e
#
_entry.id   94547bd45fcdd168eeb2cd0e3ee5679e
#
_cell.length_a   1.000
_cell.length_b   1.000
_cell.length_c   1.000
_cell.angle_alpha   90.00
_cell.angle_beta   90.00
_cell.angle_gamma   90.00
#
_symmetry.space_group_name_H-M   'P 1'
#
loop_
_entity.id
_entity.type
_entity.pdbx_description
1 polymer ?
#
loop_
_entity_poly.entity_id
_entity_poly.type
_entity_poly.pdbx_seq_one_letter_code
_entity_poly.pdbx_strand_id
1 'polypeptide(L)'
;MAVIVDTGVFFAYYSLRDKHHLDSLALIIHLVEGKWGRAFITNHILDETLNILKYRISAETAKAFIETFIGKNIVKVIYVEEELEKEALKIFLKNIHRKGFSYTDATTVATIKEYNIENIITYDTRSFTNLVKNIIGTNYWNTLPTKEQRRIKNIISEHIK
;
A
#
# COMPACT_ATOMS: atom_id res chain seq x y z
N MET A 1 -3.21 -0.19 16.65
CA MET A 1 -2.48 0.36 15.47
C MET A 1 -3.12 -0.12 14.18
N ALA A 2 -3.06 0.69 13.15
CA ALA A 2 -3.56 0.38 11.82
C ALA A 2 -2.69 1.05 10.75
N VAL A 3 -2.72 0.51 9.53
CA VAL A 3 -1.97 1.02 8.38
C VAL A 3 -2.79 0.88 7.11
N ILE A 4 -2.73 1.87 6.23
CA ILE A 4 -3.19 1.74 4.84
C ILE A 4 -2.01 1.41 3.94
N VAL A 5 -2.23 0.52 2.98
CA VAL A 5 -1.21 0.12 1.99
C VAL A 5 -1.64 0.60 0.61
N ASP A 6 -0.76 1.33 -0.04
CA ASP A 6 -1.00 1.93 -1.36
C ASP A 6 -0.71 0.94 -2.50
N THR A 7 -1.33 1.16 -3.65
CA THR A 7 -1.21 0.36 -4.88
C THR A 7 0.24 0.07 -5.28
N GLY A 8 1.11 1.08 -5.23
CA GLY A 8 2.51 0.96 -5.64
C GLY A 8 3.29 -0.12 -4.89
N VAL A 9 2.91 -0.39 -3.64
CA VAL A 9 3.55 -1.41 -2.80
C VAL A 9 3.24 -2.82 -3.34
N PHE A 10 1.99 -3.08 -3.67
CA PHE A 10 1.58 -4.37 -4.25
C PHE A 10 2.15 -4.56 -5.65
N PHE A 11 2.15 -3.51 -6.47
CA PHE A 11 2.76 -3.58 -7.79
C PHE A 11 4.25 -3.93 -7.70
N ALA A 12 5.02 -3.23 -6.86
CA ALA A 12 6.44 -3.50 -6.67
C ALA A 12 6.71 -4.89 -6.06
N TYR A 13 5.80 -5.40 -5.21
CA TYR A 13 5.89 -6.76 -4.67
C TYR A 13 5.84 -7.83 -5.78
N TYR A 14 4.96 -7.68 -6.76
CA TYR A 14 4.81 -8.63 -7.88
C TYR A 14 5.74 -8.35 -9.07
N SER A 15 6.28 -7.15 -9.19
CA SER A 15 7.15 -6.74 -10.29
C SER A 15 8.63 -6.91 -9.92
N LEU A 16 9.24 -8.02 -10.33
CA LEU A 16 10.64 -8.35 -10.03
C LEU A 16 11.65 -7.30 -10.51
N ARG A 17 11.29 -6.50 -11.51
CA ARG A 17 12.14 -5.45 -12.08
C ARG A 17 11.87 -4.06 -11.49
N ASP A 18 10.89 -3.94 -10.60
CA ASP A 18 10.60 -2.67 -9.98
C ASP A 18 11.73 -2.25 -9.03
N LYS A 19 12.09 -0.98 -9.05
CA LYS A 19 13.15 -0.43 -8.20
C LYS A 19 12.87 -0.57 -6.70
N HIS A 20 11.59 -0.68 -6.32
CA HIS A 20 11.12 -0.85 -4.95
C HIS A 20 10.80 -2.29 -4.59
N HIS A 21 11.17 -3.26 -5.44
CA HIS A 21 10.82 -4.67 -5.20
C HIS A 21 11.34 -5.18 -3.84
N LEU A 22 12.60 -4.91 -3.48
CA LEU A 22 13.17 -5.29 -2.18
C LEU A 22 12.48 -4.58 -1.01
N ASP A 23 12.18 -3.29 -1.15
CA ASP A 23 11.41 -2.55 -0.17
C ASP A 23 10.05 -3.23 0.06
N SER A 24 9.34 -3.57 -1.02
CA SER A 24 8.02 -4.21 -0.96
C SER A 24 8.07 -5.59 -0.31
N LEU A 25 9.06 -6.41 -0.63
CA LEU A 25 9.23 -7.72 0.02
C LEU A 25 9.36 -7.58 1.54
N ALA A 26 10.21 -6.67 2.00
CA ALA A 26 10.40 -6.41 3.42
C ALA A 26 9.15 -5.82 4.09
N LEU A 27 8.49 -4.87 3.42
CA LEU A 27 7.26 -4.26 3.90
C LEU A 27 6.14 -5.29 4.05
N ILE A 28 5.94 -6.15 3.06
CA ILE A 28 4.88 -7.18 3.09
C ILE A 28 5.17 -8.23 4.18
N ILE A 29 6.42 -8.67 4.35
CA ILE A 29 6.78 -9.58 5.44
C ILE A 29 6.43 -8.95 6.79
N HIS A 30 6.87 -7.73 7.05
CA HIS A 30 6.56 -7.03 8.29
C HIS A 30 5.07 -6.73 8.47
N LEU A 31 4.33 -6.50 7.37
CA LEU A 31 2.88 -6.32 7.38
C LEU A 31 2.18 -7.59 7.87
N VAL A 32 2.55 -8.75 7.30
CA VAL A 32 2.03 -10.07 7.70
C VAL A 32 2.36 -10.39 9.15
N GLU A 33 3.53 -9.98 9.62
CA GLU A 33 3.96 -10.12 11.02
C GLU A 33 3.26 -9.13 11.98
N GLY A 34 2.42 -8.23 11.44
CA GLY A 34 1.63 -7.30 12.25
C GLY A 34 2.39 -6.10 12.80
N LYS A 35 3.54 -5.74 12.24
CA LYS A 35 4.40 -4.65 12.72
C LYS A 35 3.66 -3.32 12.90
N TRP A 36 2.69 -3.02 12.05
CA TRP A 36 1.87 -1.80 12.11
C TRP A 36 0.41 -2.06 12.51
N GLY A 37 0.13 -3.25 13.05
CA GLY A 37 -1.22 -3.69 13.38
C GLY A 37 -2.03 -4.10 12.16
N ARG A 38 -3.33 -3.81 12.16
CA ARG A 38 -4.22 -4.21 11.07
C ARG A 38 -3.98 -3.41 9.79
N ALA A 39 -3.86 -4.13 8.68
CA ALA A 39 -3.66 -3.53 7.37
C ALA A 39 -4.99 -3.35 6.61
N PHE A 40 -5.12 -2.20 5.95
CA PHE A 40 -6.29 -1.83 5.17
C PHE A 40 -5.90 -1.32 3.78
N ILE A 41 -6.83 -1.45 2.86
CA ILE A 41 -6.88 -0.73 1.58
C ILE A 41 -8.28 -0.15 1.42
N THR A 42 -8.45 0.89 0.61
CA THR A 42 -9.78 1.34 0.19
C THR A 42 -10.27 0.55 -1.03
N ASN A 43 -11.57 0.59 -1.34
CA ASN A 43 -12.09 0.05 -2.59
C ASN A 43 -11.48 0.75 -3.81
N HIS A 44 -11.09 2.02 -3.72
CA HIS A 44 -10.37 2.74 -4.77
C HIS A 44 -8.95 2.19 -4.98
N ILE A 45 -8.21 1.92 -3.90
CA ILE A 45 -6.90 1.25 -3.98
C ILE A 45 -7.06 -0.17 -4.56
N LEU A 46 -8.11 -0.90 -4.17
CA LEU A 46 -8.39 -2.23 -4.69
C LEU A 46 -8.59 -2.20 -6.21
N ASP A 47 -9.45 -1.30 -6.71
CA ASP A 47 -9.71 -1.13 -8.14
C ASP A 47 -8.42 -0.80 -8.91
N GLU A 48 -7.67 0.20 -8.45
CA GLU A 48 -6.40 0.60 -9.04
C GLU A 48 -5.38 -0.55 -9.04
N THR A 49 -5.24 -1.27 -7.91
CA THR A 49 -4.32 -2.40 -7.77
C THR A 49 -4.67 -3.53 -8.74
N LEU A 50 -5.93 -3.93 -8.82
CA LEU A 50 -6.37 -4.98 -9.73
C LEU A 50 -6.12 -4.62 -11.18
N ASN A 51 -6.41 -3.37 -11.56
CA ASN A 51 -6.20 -2.90 -12.92
C ASN A 51 -4.71 -2.86 -13.28
N ILE A 52 -3.86 -2.30 -12.44
CA ILE A 52 -2.42 -2.20 -12.73
C ILE A 52 -1.76 -3.58 -12.77
N LEU A 53 -2.10 -4.49 -11.85
CA LEU A 53 -1.57 -5.86 -11.86
C LEU A 53 -2.00 -6.61 -13.11
N LYS A 54 -3.30 -6.56 -13.47
CA LYS A 54 -3.85 -7.23 -14.64
C LYS A 54 -3.22 -6.74 -15.93
N TYR A 55 -3.12 -5.44 -16.11
CA TYR A 55 -2.70 -4.86 -17.40
C TYR A 55 -1.19 -4.72 -17.55
N ARG A 56 -0.44 -4.59 -16.45
CA ARG A 56 1.02 -4.42 -16.52
C ARG A 56 1.82 -5.68 -16.20
N ILE A 57 1.19 -6.68 -15.57
CA ILE A 57 1.85 -7.96 -15.28
C ILE A 57 1.05 -9.08 -15.96
N SER A 58 -0.04 -9.55 -15.32
CA SER A 58 -0.92 -10.57 -15.89
C SER A 58 -2.25 -10.68 -15.14
N ALA A 59 -3.24 -11.34 -15.76
CA ALA A 59 -4.51 -11.65 -15.10
C ALA A 59 -4.31 -12.59 -13.91
N GLU A 60 -3.37 -13.52 -14.01
CA GLU A 60 -3.01 -14.48 -12.95
C GLU A 60 -2.45 -13.76 -11.73
N THR A 61 -1.65 -12.69 -11.94
CA THR A 61 -1.13 -11.87 -10.84
C THR A 61 -2.24 -11.13 -10.10
N ALA A 62 -3.20 -10.56 -10.82
CA ALA A 62 -4.37 -9.92 -10.20
C ALA A 62 -5.20 -10.93 -9.39
N LYS A 63 -5.40 -12.14 -9.93
CA LYS A 63 -6.06 -13.24 -9.21
C LYS A 63 -5.29 -13.63 -7.94
N ALA A 64 -3.97 -13.82 -8.05
CA ALA A 64 -3.11 -14.16 -6.91
C ALA A 64 -3.17 -13.09 -5.80
N PHE A 65 -3.25 -11.82 -6.17
CA PHE A 65 -3.44 -10.72 -5.20
C PHE A 65 -4.74 -10.90 -4.42
N ILE A 66 -5.87 -11.16 -5.09
CA ILE A 66 -7.17 -11.36 -4.44
C ILE A 66 -7.10 -12.56 -3.49
N GLU A 67 -6.61 -13.71 -3.96
CA GLU A 67 -6.55 -14.94 -3.18
C GLU A 67 -5.63 -14.81 -1.96
N THR A 68 -4.50 -14.11 -2.11
CA THR A 68 -3.49 -13.98 -1.06
C THR A 68 -3.83 -12.86 -0.08
N PHE A 69 -4.02 -11.63 -0.56
CA PHE A 69 -4.14 -10.48 0.33
C PHE A 69 -5.55 -10.29 0.87
N ILE A 70 -6.57 -10.50 0.05
CA ILE A 70 -7.97 -10.36 0.44
C ILE A 70 -8.49 -11.68 1.03
N GLY A 71 -8.34 -12.79 0.32
CA GLY A 71 -8.88 -14.09 0.71
C GLY A 71 -8.30 -14.62 2.02
N LYS A 72 -7.02 -14.35 2.32
CA LYS A 72 -6.38 -14.71 3.59
C LYS A 72 -6.47 -13.61 4.66
N ASN A 73 -7.23 -12.55 4.42
CA ASN A 73 -7.39 -11.41 5.34
C ASN A 73 -6.06 -10.73 5.76
N ILE A 74 -5.05 -10.72 4.89
CA ILE A 74 -3.82 -9.99 5.12
C ILE A 74 -4.11 -8.49 5.11
N VAL A 75 -4.94 -8.03 4.17
CA VAL A 75 -5.49 -6.68 4.17
C VAL A 75 -7.02 -6.73 4.16
N LYS A 76 -7.66 -5.76 4.80
CA LYS A 76 -9.10 -5.56 4.75
C LYS A 76 -9.46 -4.39 3.86
N VAL A 77 -10.55 -4.53 3.11
CA VAL A 77 -11.08 -3.44 2.28
C VAL A 77 -12.00 -2.56 3.12
N ILE A 78 -11.71 -1.26 3.15
CA ILE A 78 -12.63 -0.23 3.63
C ILE A 78 -13.36 0.32 2.41
N TYR A 79 -14.68 0.17 2.38
CA TYR A 79 -15.50 0.74 1.32
C TYR A 79 -15.78 2.21 1.64
N VAL A 80 -15.35 3.07 0.74
CA VAL A 80 -15.57 4.52 0.83
C VAL A 80 -17.04 4.77 0.47
N GLU A 81 -17.83 5.16 1.46
CA GLU A 81 -19.24 5.45 1.31
C GLU A 81 -19.48 6.91 0.96
N GLU A 82 -20.72 7.27 0.62
CA GLU A 82 -21.10 8.58 0.06
C GLU A 82 -20.55 9.77 0.85
N GLU A 83 -20.66 9.75 2.18
CA GLU A 83 -20.21 10.89 3.00
C GLU A 83 -18.68 11.02 2.96
N LEU A 84 -17.97 9.90 2.94
CA LEU A 84 -16.52 9.90 2.85
C LEU A 84 -16.04 10.29 1.43
N GLU A 85 -16.80 9.92 0.38
CA GLU A 85 -16.57 10.41 -0.99
C GLU A 85 -16.71 11.94 -1.07
N LYS A 86 -17.71 12.53 -0.40
CA LYS A 86 -17.86 13.99 -0.34
C LYS A 86 -16.66 14.67 0.31
N GLU A 87 -16.12 14.10 1.40
CA GLU A 87 -14.91 14.62 2.02
C GLU A 87 -13.68 14.44 1.11
N ALA A 88 -13.58 13.31 0.42
CA ALA A 88 -12.50 13.08 -0.56
C ALA A 88 -12.53 14.10 -1.70
N LEU A 89 -13.72 14.45 -2.21
CA LEU A 89 -13.86 15.53 -3.22
C LEU A 89 -13.34 16.87 -2.71
N LYS A 90 -13.65 17.23 -1.46
CA LYS A 90 -13.13 18.48 -0.86
C LYS A 90 -11.59 18.44 -0.75
N ILE A 91 -11.02 17.31 -0.32
CA ILE A 91 -9.58 17.12 -0.21
C ILE A 91 -8.93 17.20 -1.59
N PHE A 92 -9.53 16.56 -2.60
CA PHE A 92 -9.05 16.59 -3.97
C PHE A 92 -9.01 18.03 -4.52
N LEU A 93 -10.10 18.76 -4.35
CA LEU A 93 -10.19 20.17 -4.80
C LEU A 93 -9.15 21.06 -4.12
N LYS A 94 -8.90 20.90 -2.83
CA LYS A 94 -7.86 21.63 -2.11
C LYS A 94 -6.45 21.33 -2.62
N ASN A 95 -6.25 20.16 -3.19
CA ASN A 95 -4.97 19.68 -3.70
C ASN A 95 -4.92 19.58 -5.23
N ILE A 96 -5.86 20.19 -5.94
CA ILE A 96 -6.05 20.05 -7.39
C ILE A 96 -4.80 20.41 -8.20
N HIS A 97 -3.98 21.30 -7.71
CA HIS A 97 -2.72 21.72 -8.35
C HIS A 97 -1.49 20.93 -7.86
N ARG A 98 -1.67 20.01 -6.90
CA ARG A 98 -0.57 19.15 -6.42
C ARG A 98 -0.26 18.09 -7.48
N LYS A 99 0.92 18.19 -8.07
CA LYS A 99 1.36 17.26 -9.12
C LYS A 99 1.40 15.82 -8.57
N GLY A 100 0.75 14.92 -9.27
CA GLY A 100 0.69 13.50 -8.95
C GLY A 100 -0.41 13.11 -7.96
N PHE A 101 -1.07 14.07 -7.31
CA PHE A 101 -2.15 13.79 -6.37
C PHE A 101 -3.42 13.35 -7.11
N SER A 102 -3.79 12.08 -6.96
CA SER A 102 -4.95 11.47 -7.59
C SER A 102 -6.21 11.55 -6.72
N TYR A 103 -7.37 11.20 -7.32
CA TYR A 103 -8.60 11.05 -6.53
C TYR A 103 -8.52 9.84 -5.59
N THR A 104 -7.82 8.77 -5.97
CA THR A 104 -7.50 7.65 -5.08
C THR A 104 -6.72 8.11 -3.86
N ASP A 105 -5.74 9.01 -4.02
CA ASP A 105 -5.00 9.60 -2.89
C ASP A 105 -5.93 10.41 -1.98
N ALA A 106 -6.86 11.18 -2.56
CA ALA A 106 -7.82 11.95 -1.78
C ALA A 106 -8.76 11.06 -0.96
N THR A 107 -9.27 9.96 -1.53
CA THR A 107 -10.08 8.97 -0.80
C THR A 107 -9.28 8.29 0.29
N THR A 108 -8.01 8.00 0.05
CA THR A 108 -7.08 7.43 1.04
C THR A 108 -6.86 8.39 2.20
N VAL A 109 -6.62 9.68 1.93
CA VAL A 109 -6.45 10.71 2.98
C VAL A 109 -7.74 10.88 3.78
N ALA A 110 -8.91 10.92 3.12
CA ALA A 110 -10.21 10.99 3.80
C ALA A 110 -10.40 9.80 4.75
N THR A 111 -10.11 8.59 4.28
CA THR A 111 -10.21 7.35 5.07
C THR A 111 -9.25 7.37 6.27
N ILE A 112 -8.01 7.79 6.07
CA ILE A 112 -7.01 7.93 7.14
C ILE A 112 -7.51 8.85 8.25
N LYS A 113 -8.11 9.98 7.89
CA LYS A 113 -8.65 10.94 8.86
C LYS A 113 -9.86 10.39 9.59
N GLU A 114 -10.81 9.80 8.87
CA GLU A 114 -12.05 9.26 9.44
C GLU A 114 -11.78 8.15 10.45
N TYR A 115 -10.88 7.23 10.12
CA TYR A 115 -10.57 6.07 10.96
C TYR A 115 -9.38 6.28 11.91
N ASN A 116 -8.82 7.49 11.99
CA ASN A 116 -7.64 7.81 12.79
C ASN A 116 -6.45 6.86 12.56
N ILE A 117 -6.20 6.53 11.29
CA ILE A 117 -5.08 5.69 10.90
C ILE A 117 -3.81 6.56 10.85
N GLU A 118 -2.76 6.16 11.55
CA GLU A 118 -1.55 6.98 11.66
C GLU A 118 -0.55 6.72 10.54
N ASN A 119 -0.58 5.54 9.93
CA ASN A 119 0.46 5.06 9.03
C ASN A 119 -0.08 4.79 7.63
N ILE A 120 0.69 5.20 6.62
CA ILE A 120 0.52 4.75 5.24
C ILE A 120 1.82 4.12 4.73
N ILE A 121 1.70 3.00 4.03
CA ILE A 121 2.80 2.39 3.29
C ILE A 121 2.65 2.76 1.82
N THR A 122 3.55 3.60 1.31
CA THR A 122 3.51 4.12 -0.07
C THR A 122 4.91 4.52 -0.53
N TYR A 123 5.13 4.52 -1.85
CA TYR A 123 6.32 5.10 -2.48
C TYR A 123 6.09 6.52 -2.97
N ASP A 124 4.84 6.97 -2.98
CA ASP A 124 4.49 8.36 -3.34
C ASP A 124 4.47 9.28 -2.10
N THR A 125 5.64 9.54 -1.57
CA THR A 125 5.81 10.44 -0.42
C THR A 125 5.23 11.83 -0.72
N ARG A 126 5.36 12.31 -1.95
CA ARG A 126 4.97 13.66 -2.34
C ARG A 126 3.46 13.89 -2.21
N SER A 127 2.64 12.93 -2.61
CA SER A 127 1.18 13.04 -2.52
C SER A 127 0.70 13.11 -1.08
N PHE A 128 1.38 12.46 -0.15
CA PHE A 128 0.92 12.32 1.24
C PHE A 128 1.61 13.25 2.24
N THR A 129 2.71 13.93 1.86
CA THR A 129 3.42 14.87 2.75
C THR A 129 2.48 15.97 3.24
N ASN A 130 2.50 16.25 4.54
CA ASN A 130 1.63 17.17 5.28
C ASN A 130 0.14 16.78 5.33
N LEU A 131 -0.25 15.64 4.80
CA LEU A 131 -1.63 15.13 4.84
C LEU A 131 -1.78 13.93 5.78
N VAL A 132 -0.70 13.17 6.00
CA VAL A 132 -0.66 11.95 6.81
C VAL A 132 0.49 12.04 7.82
N LYS A 133 0.31 11.42 8.98
CA LYS A 133 1.26 11.48 10.09
C LYS A 133 2.57 10.76 9.79
N ASN A 134 2.48 9.49 9.38
CA ASN A 134 3.64 8.65 9.12
C ASN A 134 3.57 8.04 7.72
N ILE A 135 4.60 8.29 6.92
CA ILE A 135 4.77 7.74 5.57
C ILE A 135 5.93 6.76 5.60
N ILE A 136 5.67 5.51 5.19
CA ILE A 136 6.63 4.41 5.22
C ILE A 136 6.73 3.85 3.79
N GLY A 137 7.94 3.55 3.31
CA GLY A 137 8.06 2.88 2.01
C GLY A 137 9.40 3.05 1.33
N THR A 138 9.64 4.20 0.74
CA THR A 138 10.87 4.45 -0.02
C THR A 138 12.12 4.19 0.81
N ASN A 139 13.05 3.40 0.24
CA ASN A 139 14.32 3.05 0.87
C ASN A 139 14.18 2.22 2.17
N TYR A 140 13.02 1.59 2.39
CA TYR A 140 12.74 0.84 3.61
C TYR A 140 13.75 -0.27 3.86
N TRP A 141 14.13 -1.03 2.82
CA TRP A 141 15.13 -2.09 2.91
C TRP A 141 16.43 -1.62 3.55
N ASN A 142 16.93 -0.46 3.15
CA ASN A 142 18.21 0.09 3.63
C ASN A 142 18.14 0.64 5.07
N THR A 143 16.94 0.86 5.60
CA THR A 143 16.76 1.26 7.01
C THR A 143 16.85 0.08 7.97
N LEU A 144 16.76 -1.15 7.45
CA LEU A 144 16.76 -2.35 8.27
C LEU A 144 18.17 -2.75 8.72
N PRO A 145 18.32 -3.21 9.98
CA PRO A 145 19.58 -3.80 10.45
C PRO A 145 20.00 -4.99 9.59
N THR A 146 21.31 -5.21 9.42
CA THR A 146 21.84 -6.31 8.62
C THR A 146 21.30 -7.69 9.02
N LYS A 147 21.07 -7.90 10.31
CA LYS A 147 20.48 -9.15 10.83
C LYS A 147 19.07 -9.35 10.27
N GLU A 148 18.27 -8.29 10.21
CA GLU A 148 16.92 -8.33 9.69
C GLU A 148 16.90 -8.53 8.17
N GLN A 149 17.78 -7.85 7.45
CA GLN A 149 17.92 -8.08 6.01
C GLN A 149 18.28 -9.55 5.70
N ARG A 150 19.14 -10.18 6.49
CA ARG A 150 19.47 -11.62 6.34
C ARG A 150 18.27 -12.51 6.62
N ARG A 151 17.51 -12.22 7.69
CA ARG A 151 16.30 -12.97 8.02
C ARG A 151 15.28 -12.93 6.88
N ILE A 152 15.00 -11.76 6.34
CA ILE A 152 14.08 -11.56 5.22
C ILE A 152 14.57 -12.31 3.97
N LYS A 153 15.87 -12.22 3.63
CA LYS A 153 16.44 -12.97 2.49
C LYS A 153 16.26 -14.48 2.64
N ASN A 154 16.42 -15.02 3.85
CA ASN A 154 16.19 -16.45 4.11
C ASN A 154 14.72 -16.83 3.89
N ILE A 155 13.75 -16.04 4.41
CA ILE A 155 12.32 -16.27 4.17
C ILE A 155 12.02 -16.29 2.68
N ILE A 156 12.51 -15.32 1.92
CA ILE A 156 12.30 -15.24 0.47
C ILE A 156 12.87 -16.49 -0.23
N SER A 157 14.10 -16.90 0.11
CA SER A 157 14.74 -18.06 -0.52
C SER A 157 14.06 -19.39 -0.23
N GLU A 158 13.43 -19.54 0.92
CA GLU A 158 12.67 -20.74 1.29
C GLU A 158 11.35 -20.87 0.52
N HIS A 159 10.76 -19.75 0.07
CA HIS A 159 9.48 -19.74 -0.65
C HIS A 159 9.63 -19.73 -2.18
N ILE A 160 10.85 -19.59 -2.70
CA ILE A 160 11.15 -19.65 -4.15
C ILE A 160 11.54 -21.08 -4.59
N LYS A 161 11.65 -22.02 -3.67
CA LYS A 161 11.82 -23.44 -3.96
C LYS A 161 10.45 -24.09 -4.12
#